data_c99a30c6cb0c00356217f6950e08cc99
#
_entry.id   c99a30c6cb0c00356217f6950e08cc99
#
_cell.length_a   1.000
_cell.length_b   1.000
_cell.length_c   1.000
_cell.angle_alpha   90.00
_cell.angle_beta   90.00
_cell.angle_gamma   90.00
#
_symmetry.space_group_name_H-M   'P 1'
#
loop_
_entity.id
_entity.type
_entity.pdbx_description
1 polymer ?
#
loop_
_entity_poly.entity_id
_entity_poly.type
_entity_poly.pdbx_seq_one_letter_code
_entity_poly.pdbx_strand_id
1 'polypeptide(L)'
;MLRNYMSNSTLYIMCGLPFSGKTTLARALANQCGCVHLDLDTIAREKNLFPEEGINDEQWGHVFRQVYRQVATLLTSGKSVTFDAVNYDRIGRDRLRTIAQQSDSAVHVIYIDLPIQEIEQRRQSNRQRAPVRDQDLVDLATKFEIPTVEENLLVYDGSQSTEEWLTHHIRCDVEAA
;
A
#
# COMPACT_ATOMS: atom_id res chain seq x y z
N MET A 1 27.16 23.23 -12.94
CA MET A 1 26.43 23.11 -11.66
C MET A 1 25.14 22.40 -11.94
N LEU A 2 25.09 21.07 -11.73
CA LEU A 2 23.87 20.29 -11.80
C LEU A 2 23.07 20.61 -10.52
N ARG A 3 21.95 21.29 -10.64
CA ARG A 3 20.97 21.42 -9.56
C ARG A 3 20.55 19.97 -9.21
N ASN A 4 20.93 19.52 -8.02
CA ASN A 4 20.28 18.36 -7.40
C ASN A 4 18.79 18.71 -7.32
N TYR A 5 18.01 18.21 -8.26
CA TYR A 5 16.57 18.08 -8.08
C TYR A 5 16.39 17.04 -6.96
N MET A 6 16.25 17.53 -5.74
CA MET A 6 15.69 16.70 -4.66
C MET A 6 14.37 16.20 -5.20
N SER A 7 14.24 14.90 -5.36
CA SER A 7 12.97 14.30 -5.77
C SER A 7 11.96 14.56 -4.64
N ASN A 8 10.99 15.44 -4.88
CA ASN A 8 9.90 15.70 -3.91
C ASN A 8 8.86 14.57 -3.89
N SER A 9 9.20 13.38 -4.43
CA SER A 9 8.27 12.26 -4.47
C SER A 9 8.21 11.53 -3.13
N THR A 10 7.04 10.98 -2.84
CA THR A 10 6.78 10.21 -1.62
C THR A 10 6.18 8.85 -1.96
N LEU A 11 6.67 7.80 -1.31
CA LEU A 11 6.07 6.47 -1.33
C LEU A 11 5.21 6.28 -0.09
N TYR A 12 3.93 6.03 -0.27
CA TYR A 12 3.00 5.63 0.78
C TYR A 12 2.73 4.13 0.67
N ILE A 13 3.19 3.35 1.65
CA ILE A 13 3.04 1.91 1.72
C ILE A 13 1.81 1.61 2.58
N MET A 14 0.72 1.16 1.93
CA MET A 14 -0.47 0.74 2.68
C MET A 14 -0.19 -0.60 3.37
N CYS A 15 -0.55 -0.72 4.63
CA CYS A 15 -0.34 -1.92 5.43
C CYS A 15 -1.60 -2.25 6.24
N GLY A 16 -2.02 -3.51 6.26
CA GLY A 16 -3.22 -3.94 6.99
C GLY A 16 -3.87 -5.17 6.39
N LEU A 17 -4.74 -5.82 7.14
CA LEU A 17 -5.43 -7.03 6.73
C LEU A 17 -6.37 -6.79 5.52
N PRO A 18 -6.72 -7.81 4.74
CA PRO A 18 -7.80 -7.73 3.77
C PRO A 18 -9.09 -7.19 4.41
N PHE A 19 -9.89 -6.44 3.67
CA PHE A 19 -11.13 -5.79 4.12
C PHE A 19 -10.95 -4.67 5.18
N SER A 20 -9.73 -4.31 5.58
CA SER A 20 -9.50 -3.20 6.51
C SER A 20 -9.79 -1.81 5.90
N GLY A 21 -9.91 -1.67 4.59
CA GLY A 21 -10.19 -0.40 3.90
C GLY A 21 -8.96 0.26 3.27
N LYS A 22 -7.82 -0.44 3.16
CA LYS A 22 -6.59 0.06 2.52
C LYS A 22 -6.84 0.73 1.18
N THR A 23 -7.53 0.05 0.27
CA THR A 23 -7.82 0.55 -1.08
C THR A 23 -8.63 1.84 -1.07
N THR A 24 -9.57 1.98 -0.12
CA THR A 24 -10.36 3.20 0.04
C THR A 24 -9.47 4.37 0.45
N LEU A 25 -8.64 4.17 1.47
CA LEU A 25 -7.71 5.19 1.95
C LEU A 25 -6.64 5.50 0.90
N ALA A 26 -6.07 4.48 0.22
CA ALA A 26 -5.07 4.65 -0.83
C ALA A 26 -5.58 5.49 -2.01
N ARG A 27 -6.82 5.23 -2.45
CA ARG A 27 -7.44 6.01 -3.54
C ARG A 27 -7.74 7.45 -3.12
N ALA A 28 -8.24 7.64 -1.92
CA ALA A 28 -8.48 8.99 -1.39
C ALA A 28 -7.17 9.79 -1.29
N LEU A 29 -6.10 9.17 -0.76
CA LEU A 29 -4.77 9.76 -0.71
C LEU A 29 -4.22 10.07 -2.11
N ALA A 30 -4.33 9.13 -3.05
CA ALA A 30 -3.88 9.32 -4.42
C ALA A 30 -4.60 10.51 -5.09
N ASN A 31 -5.90 10.63 -4.91
CA ASN A 31 -6.69 11.73 -5.44
C ASN A 31 -6.33 13.07 -4.79
N GLN A 32 -6.13 13.09 -3.48
CA GLN A 32 -5.80 14.32 -2.74
C GLN A 32 -4.41 14.86 -3.11
N CYS A 33 -3.40 13.99 -3.22
CA CYS A 33 -2.00 14.38 -3.43
C CYS A 33 -1.49 14.19 -4.87
N GLY A 34 -2.35 13.78 -5.80
CA GLY A 34 -1.92 13.52 -7.19
C GLY A 34 -0.97 12.33 -7.31
N CYS A 35 -1.00 11.38 -6.37
CA CYS A 35 -0.14 10.20 -6.40
C CYS A 35 -0.61 9.17 -7.44
N VAL A 36 0.32 8.40 -7.97
CA VAL A 36 -0.02 7.21 -8.75
C VAL A 36 -0.45 6.09 -7.80
N HIS A 37 -1.69 5.60 -7.95
CA HIS A 37 -2.19 4.45 -7.18
C HIS A 37 -1.78 3.14 -7.86
N LEU A 38 -0.97 2.35 -7.19
CA LEU A 38 -0.57 1.01 -7.60
C LEU A 38 -1.24 -0.03 -6.69
N ASP A 39 -2.28 -0.68 -7.20
CA ASP A 39 -3.01 -1.76 -6.54
C ASP A 39 -2.47 -3.12 -7.02
N LEU A 40 -1.83 -3.85 -6.12
CA LEU A 40 -1.19 -5.13 -6.42
C LEU A 40 -2.18 -6.16 -6.96
N ASP A 41 -3.39 -6.22 -6.40
CA ASP A 41 -4.43 -7.17 -6.83
C ASP A 41 -4.92 -6.84 -8.24
N THR A 42 -5.08 -5.56 -8.56
CA THR A 42 -5.45 -5.11 -9.91
C THR A 42 -4.36 -5.45 -10.92
N ILE A 43 -3.10 -5.19 -10.58
CA ILE A 43 -1.95 -5.51 -11.44
C ILE A 43 -1.87 -7.03 -11.69
N ALA A 44 -2.09 -7.84 -10.68
CA ALA A 44 -2.09 -9.30 -10.83
C ALA A 44 -3.24 -9.80 -11.72
N ARG A 45 -4.46 -9.21 -11.58
CA ARG A 45 -5.61 -9.54 -12.45
C ARG A 45 -5.37 -9.17 -13.92
N GLU A 46 -4.86 -7.98 -14.20
CA GLU A 46 -4.54 -7.53 -15.56
C GLU A 46 -3.55 -8.46 -16.27
N LYS A 47 -2.75 -9.19 -15.50
CA LYS A 47 -1.79 -10.18 -16.02
C LYS A 47 -2.36 -11.60 -16.12
N ASN A 48 -3.65 -11.79 -15.87
CA ASN A 48 -4.30 -13.09 -15.80
C ASN A 48 -3.63 -14.07 -14.81
N LEU A 49 -3.10 -13.52 -13.71
CA LEU A 49 -2.39 -14.26 -12.67
C LEU A 49 -3.30 -14.70 -11.51
N PHE A 50 -4.62 -14.63 -11.67
CA PHE A 50 -5.60 -15.23 -10.75
C PHE A 50 -6.31 -16.42 -11.44
N PRO A 51 -5.62 -17.55 -11.66
CA PRO A 51 -6.31 -18.77 -12.02
C PRO A 51 -7.23 -19.18 -10.86
N GLU A 52 -8.25 -20.00 -11.15
CA GLU A 52 -9.17 -20.52 -10.12
C GLU A 52 -8.44 -21.26 -8.97
N GLU A 53 -7.24 -21.74 -9.23
CA GLU A 53 -6.35 -22.46 -8.30
C GLU A 53 -5.52 -21.54 -7.38
N GLY A 54 -5.57 -20.21 -7.57
CA GLY A 54 -4.77 -19.22 -6.85
C GLY A 54 -3.40 -18.98 -7.48
N ILE A 55 -2.66 -18.02 -6.94
CA ILE A 55 -1.30 -17.65 -7.38
C ILE A 55 -0.29 -18.35 -6.47
N ASN A 56 0.71 -19.03 -7.05
CA ASN A 56 1.80 -19.63 -6.29
C ASN A 56 2.90 -18.60 -5.96
N ASP A 57 3.85 -18.99 -5.09
CA ASP A 57 4.92 -18.10 -4.61
C ASP A 57 5.83 -17.59 -5.73
N GLU A 58 6.08 -18.40 -6.77
CA GLU A 58 6.89 -17.98 -7.91
C GLU A 58 6.19 -16.91 -8.75
N GLN A 59 4.90 -17.07 -8.98
CA GLN A 59 4.05 -16.10 -9.69
C GLN A 59 3.97 -14.79 -8.90
N TRP A 60 3.76 -14.86 -7.58
CA TRP A 60 3.83 -13.69 -6.71
C TRP A 60 5.20 -13.01 -6.78
N GLY A 61 6.28 -13.77 -6.76
CA GLY A 61 7.63 -13.25 -6.93
C GLY A 61 7.81 -12.48 -8.25
N HIS A 62 7.18 -12.92 -9.34
CA HIS A 62 7.18 -12.20 -10.62
C HIS A 62 6.39 -10.89 -10.55
N VAL A 63 5.21 -10.91 -9.96
CA VAL A 63 4.37 -9.69 -9.79
C VAL A 63 5.13 -8.65 -8.96
N PHE A 64 5.65 -9.05 -7.81
CA PHE A 64 6.38 -8.13 -6.93
C PHE A 64 7.60 -7.52 -7.62
N ARG A 65 8.41 -8.31 -8.35
CA ARG A 65 9.56 -7.75 -9.08
C ARG A 65 9.16 -6.68 -10.10
N GLN A 66 8.04 -6.86 -10.79
CA GLN A 66 7.56 -5.87 -11.76
C GLN A 66 7.04 -4.61 -11.06
N VAL A 67 6.26 -4.79 -10.00
CA VAL A 67 5.71 -3.66 -9.24
C VAL A 67 6.83 -2.85 -8.59
N TYR A 68 7.83 -3.49 -8.01
CA TYR A 68 8.99 -2.79 -7.43
C TYR A 68 9.75 -1.97 -8.46
N ARG A 69 9.93 -2.49 -9.69
CA ARG A 69 10.52 -1.71 -10.80
C ARG A 69 9.64 -0.51 -11.18
N GLN A 70 8.32 -0.70 -11.21
CA GLN A 70 7.39 0.37 -11.53
C GLN A 70 7.40 1.46 -10.44
N VAL A 71 7.42 1.07 -9.17
CA VAL A 71 7.58 2.00 -8.03
C VAL A 71 8.88 2.80 -8.19
N ALA A 72 10.01 2.12 -8.41
CA ALA A 72 11.30 2.79 -8.60
C ALA A 72 11.28 3.79 -9.77
N THR A 73 10.72 3.40 -10.91
CA THR A 73 10.62 4.27 -12.09
C THR A 73 9.77 5.51 -11.83
N LEU A 74 8.64 5.35 -11.15
CA LEU A 74 7.75 6.47 -10.82
C LEU A 74 8.43 7.44 -9.85
N LEU A 75 9.00 6.94 -8.77
CA LEU A 75 9.69 7.76 -7.78
C LEU A 75 10.87 8.52 -8.39
N THR A 76 11.71 7.84 -9.20
CA THR A 76 12.84 8.48 -9.90
C THR A 76 12.38 9.55 -10.90
N SER A 77 11.16 9.42 -11.43
CA SER A 77 10.56 10.45 -12.31
C SER A 77 9.87 11.59 -11.52
N GLY A 78 10.02 11.63 -10.19
CA GLY A 78 9.42 12.65 -9.33
C GLY A 78 7.93 12.44 -9.02
N LYS A 79 7.36 11.26 -9.34
CA LYS A 79 5.95 10.96 -9.07
C LYS A 79 5.80 10.25 -7.73
N SER A 80 4.96 10.80 -6.87
CA SER A 80 4.56 10.12 -5.63
C SER A 80 3.66 8.90 -5.93
N VAL A 81 3.74 7.89 -5.06
CA VAL A 81 3.08 6.60 -5.26
C VAL A 81 2.34 6.19 -3.98
N THR A 82 1.10 5.73 -4.12
CA THR A 82 0.43 4.91 -3.10
C THR A 82 0.51 3.45 -3.52
N PHE A 83 1.23 2.63 -2.75
CA PHE A 83 1.35 1.19 -2.99
C PHE A 83 0.35 0.43 -2.13
N ASP A 84 -0.71 -0.07 -2.76
CA ASP A 84 -1.83 -0.75 -2.14
C ASP A 84 -1.67 -2.26 -2.23
N ALA A 85 -1.24 -2.85 -1.13
CA ALA A 85 -1.14 -4.28 -0.90
C ALA A 85 -1.28 -4.56 0.60
N VAL A 86 -1.31 -5.83 1.00
CA VAL A 86 -1.37 -6.18 2.44
C VAL A 86 -0.10 -5.74 3.17
N ASN A 87 1.07 -5.91 2.54
CA ASN A 87 2.39 -5.55 3.09
C ASN A 87 2.60 -6.09 4.51
N TYR A 88 2.24 -7.36 4.73
CA TYR A 88 2.12 -7.99 6.04
C TYR A 88 3.46 -8.20 6.73
N ASP A 89 4.58 -8.38 6.00
CA ASP A 89 5.89 -8.65 6.57
C ASP A 89 6.83 -7.44 6.52
N ARG A 90 7.73 -7.37 7.48
CA ARG A 90 8.74 -6.33 7.58
C ARG A 90 9.70 -6.34 6.39
N ILE A 91 10.05 -7.51 5.88
CA ILE A 91 11.02 -7.67 4.79
C ILE A 91 10.50 -7.02 3.50
N GLY A 92 9.22 -7.24 3.16
CA GLY A 92 8.58 -6.61 2.01
C GLY A 92 8.53 -5.09 2.13
N ARG A 93 8.17 -4.58 3.32
CA ARG A 93 8.15 -3.14 3.59
C ARG A 93 9.54 -2.53 3.54
N ASP A 94 10.57 -3.18 4.07
CA ASP A 94 11.96 -2.70 4.02
C ASP A 94 12.52 -2.67 2.59
N ARG A 95 12.11 -3.59 1.71
CA ARG A 95 12.45 -3.53 0.29
C ARG A 95 11.87 -2.27 -0.38
N LEU A 96 10.62 -1.96 -0.13
CA LEU A 96 9.98 -0.74 -0.64
C LEU A 96 10.64 0.52 -0.09
N ARG A 97 10.97 0.55 1.19
CA ARG A 97 11.70 1.65 1.84
C ARG A 97 13.09 1.84 1.22
N THR A 98 13.79 0.75 0.93
CA THR A 98 15.08 0.81 0.23
C THR A 98 14.94 1.40 -1.17
N ILE A 99 13.88 1.04 -1.92
CA ILE A 99 13.60 1.62 -3.24
C ILE A 99 13.37 3.12 -3.13
N ALA A 100 12.58 3.57 -2.15
CA ALA A 100 12.34 5.00 -1.93
C ALA A 100 13.65 5.74 -1.59
N GLN A 101 14.47 5.20 -0.71
CA GLN A 101 15.79 5.77 -0.38
C GLN A 101 16.71 5.88 -1.60
N GLN A 102 16.77 4.85 -2.44
CA GLN A 102 17.58 4.85 -3.68
C GLN A 102 17.07 5.86 -4.72
N SER A 103 15.83 6.30 -4.58
CA SER A 103 15.18 7.29 -5.45
C SER A 103 15.17 8.69 -4.83
N ASP A 104 15.87 8.93 -3.72
CA ASP A 104 15.82 10.17 -2.92
C ASP A 104 14.39 10.61 -2.57
N SER A 105 13.50 9.65 -2.34
CA SER A 105 12.09 9.86 -2.06
C SER A 105 11.77 9.66 -0.58
N ALA A 106 10.82 10.44 -0.06
CA ALA A 106 10.27 10.19 1.26
C ALA A 106 9.46 8.89 1.27
N VAL A 107 9.29 8.28 2.44
CA VAL A 107 8.49 7.06 2.60
C VAL A 107 7.69 7.09 3.90
N HIS A 108 6.44 6.69 3.84
CA HIS A 108 5.56 6.45 4.99
C HIS A 108 4.91 5.09 4.89
N VAL A 109 4.84 4.36 6.00
CA VAL A 109 3.99 3.19 6.14
C VAL A 109 2.69 3.62 6.79
N ILE A 110 1.56 3.39 6.11
CA ILE A 110 0.22 3.70 6.62
C ILE A 110 -0.42 2.39 7.05
N TYR A 111 -0.50 2.18 8.35
CA TYR A 111 -1.09 0.99 8.95
C TYR A 111 -2.57 1.23 9.26
N ILE A 112 -3.43 0.39 8.70
CA ILE A 112 -4.86 0.41 8.99
C ILE A 112 -5.13 -0.56 10.12
N ASP A 113 -5.30 -0.02 11.33
CA ASP A 113 -5.49 -0.75 12.58
C ASP A 113 -6.96 -0.74 12.99
N LEU A 114 -7.75 -1.59 12.36
CA LEU A 114 -9.16 -1.76 12.70
C LEU A 114 -9.39 -3.01 13.57
N PRO A 115 -10.37 -2.97 14.46
CA PRO A 115 -10.78 -4.14 15.22
C PRO A 115 -11.14 -5.31 14.29
N ILE A 116 -10.69 -6.53 14.64
CA ILE A 116 -10.91 -7.72 13.82
C ILE A 116 -12.41 -7.97 13.56
N GLN A 117 -13.28 -7.62 14.54
CA GLN A 117 -14.73 -7.73 14.42
C GLN A 117 -15.28 -6.84 13.29
N GLU A 118 -14.73 -5.63 13.11
CA GLU A 118 -15.12 -4.72 12.04
C GLU A 118 -14.65 -5.24 10.68
N ILE A 119 -13.43 -5.76 10.61
CA ILE A 119 -12.89 -6.39 9.40
C ILE A 119 -13.78 -7.55 8.97
N GLU A 120 -14.20 -8.40 9.90
CA GLU A 120 -15.06 -9.53 9.63
C GLU A 120 -16.46 -9.12 9.17
N GLN A 121 -17.05 -8.09 9.77
CA GLN A 121 -18.34 -7.51 9.31
C GLN A 121 -18.23 -6.97 7.87
N ARG A 122 -17.15 -6.27 7.57
CA ARG A 122 -16.90 -5.76 6.22
C ARG A 122 -16.72 -6.89 5.21
N ARG A 123 -16.02 -7.97 5.60
CA ARG A 123 -15.84 -9.16 4.78
C ARG A 123 -17.18 -9.82 4.45
N GLN A 124 -18.05 -9.99 5.44
CA GLN A 124 -19.37 -10.59 5.27
C GLN A 124 -20.26 -9.75 4.36
N SER A 125 -20.18 -8.42 4.46
CA SER A 125 -20.94 -7.49 3.61
C SER A 125 -20.45 -7.43 2.16
N ASN A 126 -19.18 -7.81 1.90
CA ASN A 126 -18.51 -7.70 0.60
C ASN A 126 -18.18 -9.07 -0.03
N ARG A 127 -19.00 -10.10 0.18
CA ARG A 127 -18.79 -11.47 -0.32
C ARG A 127 -18.59 -11.59 -1.84
N GLN A 128 -18.92 -10.57 -2.62
CA GLN A 128 -18.75 -10.55 -4.08
C GLN A 128 -17.33 -10.10 -4.54
N ARG A 129 -16.52 -9.56 -3.65
CA ARG A 129 -15.10 -9.32 -3.94
C ARG A 129 -14.34 -10.64 -3.83
N ALA A 130 -13.30 -10.80 -4.67
CA ALA A 130 -12.51 -12.01 -4.83
C ALA A 130 -12.45 -12.88 -3.57
N PRO A 131 -12.78 -14.18 -3.64
CA PRO A 131 -12.92 -15.05 -2.49
C PRO A 131 -11.57 -15.22 -1.81
N VAL A 132 -11.32 -14.43 -0.76
CA VAL A 132 -10.26 -14.72 0.20
C VAL A 132 -10.79 -15.86 1.07
N ARG A 133 -10.18 -17.03 0.99
CA ARG A 133 -10.58 -18.18 1.81
C ARG A 133 -10.36 -17.84 3.28
N ASP A 134 -11.24 -18.38 4.16
CA ASP A 134 -11.14 -18.15 5.61
C ASP A 134 -9.75 -18.53 6.15
N GLN A 135 -9.20 -19.64 5.66
CA GLN A 135 -7.87 -20.11 6.04
C GLN A 135 -6.78 -19.11 5.64
N ASP A 136 -6.84 -18.53 4.44
CA ASP A 136 -5.85 -17.55 3.97
C ASP A 136 -5.84 -16.29 4.85
N LEU A 137 -7.01 -15.87 5.31
CA LEU A 137 -7.12 -14.72 6.23
C LEU A 137 -6.52 -15.02 7.61
N VAL A 138 -6.77 -16.22 8.15
CA VAL A 138 -6.20 -16.67 9.42
C VAL A 138 -4.68 -16.80 9.31
N ASP A 139 -4.18 -17.45 8.26
CA ASP A 139 -2.76 -17.65 8.03
C ASP A 139 -2.05 -16.30 7.87
N LEU A 140 -2.69 -15.35 7.17
CA LEU A 140 -2.15 -14.02 6.98
C LEU A 140 -2.13 -13.23 8.30
N ALA A 141 -3.21 -13.29 9.08
CA ALA A 141 -3.28 -12.63 10.37
C ALA A 141 -2.23 -13.17 11.36
N THR A 142 -1.95 -14.48 11.30
CA THR A 142 -0.91 -15.12 12.12
C THR A 142 0.51 -14.69 11.75
N LYS A 143 0.75 -14.40 10.45
CA LYS A 143 2.05 -13.96 9.93
C LYS A 143 2.22 -12.45 9.91
N PHE A 144 1.18 -11.69 10.30
CA PHE A 144 1.18 -10.25 10.17
C PHE A 144 2.13 -9.60 11.18
N GLU A 145 3.14 -8.91 10.67
CA GLU A 145 4.10 -8.14 11.46
C GLU A 145 3.66 -6.68 11.51
N ILE A 146 3.16 -6.25 12.66
CA ILE A 146 2.72 -4.86 12.88
C ILE A 146 3.90 -3.91 12.62
N PRO A 147 3.72 -2.86 11.78
CA PRO A 147 4.76 -1.88 11.54
C PRO A 147 5.16 -1.13 12.80
N THR A 148 6.42 -0.70 12.85
CA THR A 148 6.99 0.03 13.98
C THR A 148 7.25 1.51 13.65
N VAL A 149 7.46 2.33 14.66
CA VAL A 149 7.76 3.76 14.51
C VAL A 149 8.99 4.04 13.64
N GLU A 150 9.95 3.09 13.59
CA GLU A 150 11.15 3.17 12.74
C GLU A 150 10.84 3.12 11.23
N GLU A 151 9.62 2.75 10.87
CA GLU A 151 9.16 2.66 9.49
C GLU A 151 8.48 3.96 8.99
N ASN A 152 8.61 5.08 9.70
CA ASN A 152 7.82 6.31 9.49
C ASN A 152 6.33 6.00 9.48
N LEU A 153 5.88 5.37 10.55
CA LEU A 153 4.54 4.84 10.71
C LEU A 153 3.49 5.94 10.90
N LEU A 154 2.42 5.86 10.13
CA LEU A 154 1.16 6.56 10.34
C LEU A 154 0.08 5.52 10.60
N VAL A 155 -0.78 5.73 11.60
CA VAL A 155 -1.84 4.78 11.96
C VAL A 155 -3.20 5.39 11.64
N TYR A 156 -4.03 4.62 10.93
CA TYR A 156 -5.44 4.90 10.71
C TYR A 156 -6.27 3.85 11.45
N ASP A 157 -6.93 4.27 12.52
CA ASP A 157 -7.72 3.41 13.41
C ASP A 157 -9.24 3.49 13.18
N GLY A 158 -9.67 4.26 12.17
CA GLY A 158 -11.09 4.44 11.85
C GLY A 158 -11.86 5.39 12.78
N SER A 159 -11.20 6.01 13.77
CA SER A 159 -11.84 6.97 14.69
C SER A 159 -12.25 8.28 14.00
N GLN A 160 -11.65 8.59 12.86
CA GLN A 160 -11.93 9.74 12.01
C GLN A 160 -12.38 9.29 10.62
N SER A 161 -13.07 10.14 9.89
CA SER A 161 -13.28 9.90 8.48
C SER A 161 -11.96 9.87 7.70
N THR A 162 -11.94 9.20 6.56
CA THR A 162 -10.77 9.16 5.68
C THR A 162 -10.25 10.56 5.32
N GLU A 163 -11.16 11.49 5.01
CA GLU A 163 -10.82 12.86 4.61
C GLU A 163 -10.22 13.67 5.75
N GLU A 164 -10.79 13.56 6.95
CA GLU A 164 -10.26 14.23 8.15
C GLU A 164 -8.88 13.70 8.50
N TRP A 165 -8.71 12.38 8.49
CA TRP A 165 -7.42 11.77 8.80
C TRP A 165 -6.34 12.19 7.80
N LEU A 166 -6.64 12.15 6.50
CA LEU A 166 -5.71 12.60 5.46
C LEU A 166 -5.31 14.06 5.64
N THR A 167 -6.28 14.93 5.95
CA THR A 167 -6.02 16.36 6.17
C THR A 167 -5.08 16.61 7.34
N HIS A 168 -5.20 15.81 8.41
CA HIS A 168 -4.38 15.98 9.61
C HIS A 168 -2.98 15.37 9.50
N HIS A 169 -2.83 14.26 8.73
CA HIS A 169 -1.61 13.45 8.76
C HIS A 169 -0.78 13.54 7.48
N ILE A 170 -1.39 13.96 6.36
CA ILE A 170 -0.72 13.98 5.06
C ILE A 170 -0.53 15.42 4.59
N ARG A 171 0.72 15.76 4.30
CA ARG A 171 1.05 17.00 3.59
C ARG A 171 1.35 16.63 2.14
N CYS A 172 0.51 17.09 1.24
CA CYS A 172 0.78 16.93 -0.18
C CYS A 172 1.74 18.04 -0.62
N ASP A 173 2.89 17.68 -1.17
CA ASP A 173 3.74 18.64 -1.89
C ASP A 173 3.07 18.96 -3.23
N VAL A 174 2.03 19.80 -3.19
CA VAL A 174 1.41 20.32 -4.40
C VAL A 174 2.31 21.44 -4.88
N GLU A 175 3.13 21.19 -5.92
CA GLU A 175 3.68 22.28 -6.69
C GLU A 175 2.47 23.10 -7.23
N ALA A 176 2.38 24.33 -6.78
CA ALA A 176 1.46 25.29 -7.37
C ALA A 176 1.80 25.42 -8.86
N ALA A 177 0.88 24.97 -9.70
CA ALA A 177 0.94 25.09 -11.16
C ALA A 177 0.91 26.55 -11.58
#